data_ba428ab48f7a57645b343d45bb3691ad
#
_entry.id   ba428ab48f7a57645b343d45bb3691ad
#
_cell.length_a   1.000
_cell.length_b   1.000
_cell.length_c   1.000
_cell.angle_alpha   90.00
_cell.angle_beta   90.00
_cell.angle_gamma   90.00
#
_symmetry.space_group_name_H-M   'P 1'
#
loop_
_entity.id
_entity.type
_entity.pdbx_description
1 polymer ?
#
loop_
_entity_poly.entity_id
_entity_poly.type
_entity_poly.pdbx_seq_one_letter_code
_entity_poly.pdbx_strand_id
1 'polypeptide(L)'
;MSFQLLKAGTSDALTLNEISKRAFDSDVFLGGPSAGGPPGYESVSFHTEMARQGYLYKLTEEGRIVGGAILFLQGDALNVGRIFVAPEHFHKGYGSCMMGEIEAMFPGVKEFTLDTPDWNIRTNPFYTKLGYTEIKRDGGFVYYAKRNLTENMIRWAEGKLGSTAYAGWCLAFIEDALEQSNDIEIFGGDSAKESCEMYKDALRGGVPKRGAFVFYDCMCPGENGPVNWGHCGVSLGDGRVIHAWDMVRIDDYLAIEKLTALTGDHPEYLGWVALERVLNQKPSV
;
A
#
# COMPACT_ATOMS: atom_id res chain seq x y z
N MET A 1 13.15 7.07 -16.79
CA MET A 1 11.85 7.72 -17.05
C MET A 1 11.33 8.19 -15.72
N SER A 2 11.03 9.49 -15.58
CA SER A 2 10.48 10.08 -14.35
C SER A 2 9.01 10.41 -14.60
N PHE A 3 8.13 9.62 -14.02
CA PHE A 3 6.70 9.90 -14.01
C PHE A 3 6.34 10.76 -12.80
N GLN A 4 5.34 11.59 -12.94
CA GLN A 4 4.76 12.34 -11.85
C GLN A 4 3.24 12.42 -12.01
N LEU A 5 2.51 12.09 -10.95
CA LEU A 5 1.08 12.34 -10.85
C LEU A 5 0.86 13.66 -10.12
N LEU A 6 0.20 14.59 -10.77
CA LEU A 6 -0.01 15.95 -10.26
C LEU A 6 -1.47 16.33 -10.33
N LYS A 7 -1.97 17.20 -9.45
CA LYS A 7 -3.28 17.81 -9.64
C LYS A 7 -3.30 18.60 -10.96
N ALA A 8 -4.34 18.38 -11.74
CA ALA A 8 -4.54 19.12 -12.98
C ALA A 8 -5.24 20.47 -12.69
N GLY A 9 -4.78 21.50 -13.40
CA GLY A 9 -5.48 22.78 -13.45
C GLY A 9 -6.55 22.81 -14.56
N THR A 10 -7.40 23.84 -14.57
CA THR A 10 -8.41 24.03 -15.62
C THR A 10 -7.78 24.23 -17.01
N SER A 11 -6.56 24.73 -17.09
CA SER A 11 -5.77 24.84 -18.34
C SER A 11 -5.38 23.49 -18.95
N ASP A 12 -5.31 22.42 -18.14
CA ASP A 12 -4.97 21.09 -18.61
C ASP A 12 -6.19 20.33 -19.17
N ALA A 13 -7.41 20.83 -18.91
CA ALA A 13 -8.67 20.15 -19.19
C ALA A 13 -8.85 19.75 -20.65
N LEU A 14 -8.44 20.61 -21.59
CA LEU A 14 -8.55 20.32 -23.02
C LEU A 14 -7.65 19.11 -23.40
N THR A 15 -6.39 19.15 -23.03
CA THR A 15 -5.43 18.07 -23.32
C THR A 15 -5.87 16.75 -22.68
N LEU A 16 -6.30 16.79 -21.41
CA LEU A 16 -6.78 15.60 -20.69
C LEU A 16 -8.06 15.04 -21.31
N ASN A 17 -8.96 15.91 -21.77
CA ASN A 17 -10.17 15.49 -22.48
C ASN A 17 -9.83 14.78 -23.80
N GLU A 18 -8.92 15.32 -24.61
CA GLU A 18 -8.48 14.70 -25.87
C GLU A 18 -7.87 13.32 -25.64
N ILE A 19 -7.03 13.16 -24.60
CA ILE A 19 -6.45 11.87 -24.22
C ILE A 19 -7.56 10.92 -23.75
N SER A 20 -8.44 11.38 -22.85
CA SER A 20 -9.58 10.61 -22.34
C SER A 20 -10.44 10.07 -23.48
N LYS A 21 -10.84 10.94 -24.40
CA LYS A 21 -11.65 10.54 -25.55
C LYS A 21 -10.97 9.45 -26.38
N ARG A 22 -9.73 9.67 -26.81
CA ARG A 22 -8.98 8.68 -27.60
C ARG A 22 -8.80 7.35 -26.87
N ALA A 23 -8.53 7.40 -25.54
CA ALA A 23 -8.33 6.20 -24.74
C ALA A 23 -9.61 5.37 -24.65
N PHE A 24 -10.75 5.98 -24.30
CA PHE A 24 -12.03 5.28 -24.16
C PHE A 24 -12.64 4.85 -25.50
N ASP A 25 -12.55 5.68 -26.56
CA ASP A 25 -13.02 5.29 -27.90
C ASP A 25 -12.30 4.03 -28.41
N SER A 26 -11.05 3.79 -27.98
CA SER A 26 -10.28 2.60 -28.36
C SER A 26 -10.80 1.30 -27.74
N ASP A 27 -11.66 1.38 -26.72
CA ASP A 27 -12.19 0.19 -26.02
C ASP A 27 -13.13 -0.65 -26.93
N VAL A 28 -13.63 -0.09 -28.02
CA VAL A 28 -14.36 -0.83 -29.06
C VAL A 28 -13.52 -2.00 -29.60
N PHE A 29 -12.21 -1.89 -29.65
CA PHE A 29 -11.30 -2.97 -30.08
C PHE A 29 -11.04 -4.03 -28.98
N LEU A 30 -11.61 -3.84 -27.79
CA LEU A 30 -11.40 -4.66 -26.61
C LEU A 30 -12.70 -5.31 -26.08
N GLY A 31 -13.71 -5.38 -26.94
CA GLY A 31 -15.01 -5.98 -26.60
C GLY A 31 -16.11 -4.94 -26.30
N GLY A 32 -15.80 -3.65 -26.37
CA GLY A 32 -16.79 -2.60 -26.20
C GLY A 32 -17.86 -2.63 -27.30
N PRO A 33 -19.14 -2.40 -26.98
CA PRO A 33 -20.25 -2.47 -27.95
C PRO A 33 -20.18 -1.37 -29.01
N SER A 34 -19.53 -0.25 -28.72
CA SER A 34 -19.29 0.88 -29.60
C SER A 34 -18.14 1.74 -29.07
N ALA A 35 -17.61 2.68 -29.86
CA ALA A 35 -16.76 3.73 -29.35
C ALA A 35 -17.52 4.54 -28.29
N GLY A 36 -16.93 4.75 -27.13
CA GLY A 36 -17.58 5.41 -26.01
C GLY A 36 -16.86 5.20 -24.69
N GLY A 37 -17.30 5.91 -23.66
CA GLY A 37 -16.69 5.87 -22.32
C GLY A 37 -17.68 6.31 -21.25
N PRO A 38 -17.21 6.46 -20.01
CA PRO A 38 -18.04 6.89 -18.89
C PRO A 38 -18.58 8.30 -19.12
N PRO A 39 -19.71 8.70 -18.49
CA PRO A 39 -20.33 10.01 -18.71
C PRO A 39 -19.33 11.17 -18.60
N GLY A 40 -19.27 12.05 -19.62
CA GLY A 40 -18.36 13.19 -19.65
C GLY A 40 -16.93 12.90 -20.12
N TYR A 41 -16.60 11.66 -20.54
CA TYR A 41 -15.27 11.27 -20.99
C TYR A 41 -14.75 12.11 -22.18
N GLU A 42 -15.65 12.64 -23.03
CA GLU A 42 -15.36 13.48 -24.19
C GLU A 42 -15.75 14.96 -23.98
N SER A 43 -16.07 15.36 -22.76
CA SER A 43 -16.54 16.72 -22.44
C SER A 43 -15.44 17.56 -21.79
N VAL A 44 -14.97 18.59 -22.47
CA VAL A 44 -14.02 19.57 -21.93
C VAL A 44 -14.58 20.27 -20.70
N SER A 45 -15.87 20.62 -20.69
CA SER A 45 -16.53 21.26 -19.55
C SER A 45 -16.57 20.36 -18.32
N PHE A 46 -16.77 19.05 -18.50
CA PHE A 46 -16.70 18.06 -17.41
C PHE A 46 -15.29 18.01 -16.82
N HIS A 47 -14.24 17.89 -17.66
CA HIS A 47 -12.86 17.86 -17.19
C HIS A 47 -12.46 19.18 -16.50
N THR A 48 -12.95 20.33 -17.02
CA THR A 48 -12.73 21.64 -16.39
C THR A 48 -13.34 21.69 -14.98
N GLU A 49 -14.57 21.16 -14.83
CA GLU A 49 -15.23 21.11 -13.52
C GLU A 49 -14.52 20.17 -12.55
N MET A 50 -14.11 18.98 -13.00
CA MET A 50 -13.31 18.05 -12.19
C MET A 50 -11.98 18.68 -11.75
N ALA A 51 -11.32 19.45 -12.62
CA ALA A 51 -10.11 20.20 -12.26
C ALA A 51 -10.39 21.27 -11.20
N ARG A 52 -11.49 22.04 -11.36
CA ARG A 52 -11.88 23.10 -10.42
C ARG A 52 -12.19 22.55 -9.03
N GLN A 53 -12.81 21.36 -8.97
CA GLN A 53 -13.12 20.66 -7.72
C GLN A 53 -11.91 19.92 -7.13
N GLY A 54 -10.77 19.86 -7.86
CA GLY A 54 -9.54 19.19 -7.39
C GLY A 54 -9.57 17.67 -7.52
N TYR A 55 -10.48 17.11 -8.32
CA TYR A 55 -10.62 15.67 -8.56
C TYR A 55 -9.84 15.18 -9.78
N LEU A 56 -9.44 16.08 -10.68
CA LEU A 56 -8.70 15.73 -11.89
C LEU A 56 -7.19 15.77 -11.64
N TYR A 57 -6.52 14.70 -12.06
CA TYR A 57 -5.06 14.53 -11.97
C TYR A 57 -4.48 14.27 -13.36
N LYS A 58 -3.24 14.69 -13.57
CA LYS A 58 -2.47 14.45 -14.80
C LYS A 58 -1.24 13.61 -14.49
N LEU A 59 -1.03 12.57 -15.30
CA LEU A 59 0.24 11.85 -15.34
C LEU A 59 1.14 12.53 -16.35
N THR A 60 2.34 12.90 -15.92
CA THR A 60 3.33 13.52 -16.79
C THR A 60 4.58 12.65 -16.91
N GLU A 61 5.18 12.64 -18.09
CA GLU A 61 6.50 12.11 -18.38
C GLU A 61 7.33 13.22 -19.01
N GLU A 62 8.48 13.55 -18.43
CA GLU A 62 9.34 14.65 -18.91
C GLU A 62 8.56 15.96 -19.16
N GLY A 63 7.61 16.27 -18.29
CA GLY A 63 6.77 17.48 -18.37
C GLY A 63 5.62 17.42 -19.38
N ARG A 64 5.46 16.31 -20.14
CA ARG A 64 4.34 16.14 -21.10
C ARG A 64 3.22 15.33 -20.43
N ILE A 65 1.98 15.75 -20.65
CA ILE A 65 0.80 15.01 -20.18
C ILE A 65 0.63 13.76 -21.06
N VAL A 66 0.69 12.57 -20.42
CA VAL A 66 0.56 11.27 -21.08
C VAL A 66 -0.67 10.49 -20.66
N GLY A 67 -1.40 10.97 -19.64
CA GLY A 67 -2.62 10.37 -19.13
C GLY A 67 -3.23 11.19 -18.01
N GLY A 68 -4.30 10.71 -17.42
CA GLY A 68 -4.95 11.35 -16.30
C GLY A 68 -5.83 10.40 -15.49
N ALA A 69 -6.23 10.89 -14.31
CA ALA A 69 -7.13 10.20 -13.41
C ALA A 69 -8.18 11.15 -12.83
N ILE A 70 -9.35 10.61 -12.47
CA ILE A 70 -10.34 11.31 -11.67
C ILE A 70 -10.51 10.51 -10.38
N LEU A 71 -10.22 11.16 -9.25
CA LEU A 71 -10.10 10.55 -7.93
C LEU A 71 -11.07 11.23 -6.96
N PHE A 72 -11.82 10.42 -6.21
CA PHE A 72 -12.76 10.88 -5.20
C PHE A 72 -12.38 10.33 -3.83
N LEU A 73 -11.83 11.18 -2.97
CA LEU A 73 -11.54 10.84 -1.58
C LEU A 73 -12.80 11.03 -0.74
N GLN A 74 -13.27 9.98 -0.06
CA GLN A 74 -14.43 9.97 0.82
C GLN A 74 -14.04 9.36 2.17
N GLY A 75 -13.76 10.23 3.14
CA GLY A 75 -13.22 9.77 4.43
C GLY A 75 -11.85 9.12 4.25
N ASP A 76 -11.73 7.86 4.60
CA ASP A 76 -10.51 7.06 4.48
C ASP A 76 -10.53 6.05 3.31
N ALA A 77 -11.50 6.18 2.40
CA ALA A 77 -11.57 5.43 1.14
C ALA A 77 -11.35 6.34 -0.06
N LEU A 78 -10.58 5.88 -1.04
CA LEU A 78 -10.37 6.55 -2.33
C LEU A 78 -11.05 5.78 -3.45
N ASN A 79 -12.03 6.40 -4.11
CA ASN A 79 -12.57 5.86 -5.34
C ASN A 79 -11.76 6.37 -6.54
N VAL A 80 -11.16 5.43 -7.28
CA VAL A 80 -10.52 5.70 -8.58
C VAL A 80 -11.61 5.69 -9.64
N GLY A 81 -12.31 6.82 -9.78
CA GLY A 81 -13.46 6.94 -10.67
C GLY A 81 -13.12 6.71 -12.14
N ARG A 82 -11.91 7.05 -12.55
CA ARG A 82 -11.34 6.65 -13.84
C ARG A 82 -9.84 6.88 -13.93
N ILE A 83 -9.19 6.09 -14.78
CA ILE A 83 -7.85 6.34 -15.29
C ILE A 83 -7.86 6.26 -16.80
N PHE A 84 -7.02 7.03 -17.46
CA PHE A 84 -6.84 6.98 -18.91
C PHE A 84 -5.40 7.35 -19.27
N VAL A 85 -4.86 6.66 -20.25
CA VAL A 85 -3.51 6.85 -20.79
C VAL A 85 -3.62 7.06 -22.31
N ALA A 86 -2.78 7.90 -22.87
CA ALA A 86 -2.76 8.10 -24.33
C ALA A 86 -2.49 6.76 -25.05
N PRO A 87 -3.25 6.42 -26.11
CA PRO A 87 -3.17 5.11 -26.77
C PRO A 87 -1.76 4.69 -27.21
N GLU A 88 -0.93 5.64 -27.61
CA GLU A 88 0.47 5.43 -27.98
C GLU A 88 1.37 4.92 -26.83
N HIS A 89 0.87 4.98 -25.59
CA HIS A 89 1.53 4.51 -24.37
C HIS A 89 0.93 3.23 -23.80
N PHE A 90 -0.05 2.62 -24.46
CA PHE A 90 -0.64 1.35 -24.02
C PHE A 90 0.41 0.23 -24.00
N HIS A 91 0.25 -0.72 -23.07
CA HIS A 91 1.12 -1.87 -22.84
C HIS A 91 2.58 -1.52 -22.48
N LYS A 92 2.89 -0.26 -22.16
CA LYS A 92 4.21 0.21 -21.76
C LYS A 92 4.37 0.47 -20.25
N GLY A 93 3.42 0.01 -19.44
CA GLY A 93 3.45 0.14 -17.98
C GLY A 93 2.90 1.46 -17.41
N TYR A 94 2.48 2.41 -18.23
CA TYR A 94 1.99 3.73 -17.77
C TYR A 94 0.78 3.64 -16.84
N GLY A 95 -0.17 2.75 -17.13
CA GLY A 95 -1.32 2.53 -16.25
C GLY A 95 -0.90 2.00 -14.87
N SER A 96 0.04 1.05 -14.84
CA SER A 96 0.56 0.50 -13.57
C SER A 96 1.34 1.55 -12.79
N CYS A 97 2.13 2.38 -13.49
CA CYS A 97 2.82 3.52 -12.89
C CYS A 97 1.81 4.51 -12.28
N MET A 98 0.76 4.88 -13.03
CA MET A 98 -0.28 5.79 -12.54
C MET A 98 -0.97 5.26 -11.29
N MET A 99 -1.33 3.96 -11.25
CA MET A 99 -1.95 3.36 -10.07
C MET A 99 -1.01 3.37 -8.86
N GLY A 100 0.29 3.07 -9.07
CA GLY A 100 1.31 3.16 -8.01
C GLY A 100 1.48 4.58 -7.47
N GLU A 101 1.50 5.58 -8.35
CA GLU A 101 1.55 6.99 -7.96
C GLU A 101 0.30 7.45 -7.19
N ILE A 102 -0.90 6.95 -7.60
CA ILE A 102 -2.16 7.19 -6.86
C ILE A 102 -2.05 6.63 -5.44
N GLU A 103 -1.64 5.38 -5.29
CA GLU A 103 -1.51 4.73 -3.99
C GLU A 103 -0.47 5.44 -3.10
N ALA A 104 0.66 5.84 -3.68
CA ALA A 104 1.71 6.59 -2.97
C ALA A 104 1.27 8.01 -2.56
N MET A 105 0.44 8.67 -3.36
CA MET A 105 -0.07 10.01 -3.08
C MET A 105 -1.08 10.06 -1.92
N PHE A 106 -1.75 8.94 -1.64
CA PHE A 106 -2.78 8.83 -0.61
C PHE A 106 -2.42 7.76 0.45
N PRO A 107 -1.29 7.91 1.15
CA PRO A 107 -0.84 6.89 2.12
C PRO A 107 -1.82 6.68 3.27
N GLY A 108 -2.61 7.70 3.62
CA GLY A 108 -3.61 7.61 4.69
C GLY A 108 -4.92 6.91 4.31
N VAL A 109 -5.07 6.44 3.07
CA VAL A 109 -6.27 5.74 2.61
C VAL A 109 -6.23 4.28 3.06
N LYS A 110 -7.32 3.79 3.65
CA LYS A 110 -7.46 2.39 4.06
C LYS A 110 -7.83 1.47 2.92
N GLU A 111 -8.60 1.98 1.97
CA GLU A 111 -9.14 1.19 0.87
C GLU A 111 -9.22 2.01 -0.41
N PHE A 112 -8.75 1.43 -1.50
CA PHE A 112 -8.92 1.94 -2.86
C PHE A 112 -10.02 1.15 -3.55
N THR A 113 -11.00 1.84 -4.14
CA THR A 113 -12.11 1.21 -4.87
C THR A 113 -12.16 1.69 -6.31
N LEU A 114 -12.67 0.87 -7.20
CA LEU A 114 -12.92 1.23 -8.58
C LEU A 114 -13.98 0.30 -9.20
N ASP A 115 -14.50 0.68 -10.35
CA ASP A 115 -15.30 -0.18 -11.20
C ASP A 115 -14.83 -0.13 -12.65
N THR A 116 -15.14 -1.18 -13.40
CA THR A 116 -14.85 -1.28 -14.84
C THR A 116 -15.89 -2.14 -15.52
N PRO A 117 -16.20 -1.90 -16.80
CA PRO A 117 -17.13 -2.77 -17.55
C PRO A 117 -16.67 -4.24 -17.54
N ASP A 118 -17.60 -5.16 -17.35
CA ASP A 118 -17.33 -6.60 -17.28
C ASP A 118 -16.81 -7.18 -18.61
N TRP A 119 -17.19 -6.59 -19.73
CA TRP A 119 -16.72 -6.95 -21.06
C TRP A 119 -15.27 -6.49 -21.36
N ASN A 120 -14.69 -5.58 -20.58
CA ASN A 120 -13.38 -5.03 -20.89
C ASN A 120 -12.26 -6.02 -20.55
N ILE A 121 -11.79 -6.73 -21.57
CA ILE A 121 -10.76 -7.78 -21.46
C ILE A 121 -9.36 -7.24 -21.07
N ARG A 122 -9.14 -5.93 -21.14
CA ARG A 122 -7.88 -5.28 -20.75
C ARG A 122 -7.87 -4.90 -19.28
N THR A 123 -8.94 -4.25 -18.80
CA THR A 123 -8.95 -3.63 -17.47
C THR A 123 -9.19 -4.63 -16.35
N ASN A 124 -10.03 -5.65 -16.56
CA ASN A 124 -10.27 -6.67 -15.54
C ASN A 124 -8.99 -7.40 -15.09
N PRO A 125 -8.17 -8.02 -15.98
CA PRO A 125 -6.92 -8.65 -15.56
C PRO A 125 -5.86 -7.63 -15.11
N PHE A 126 -5.92 -6.39 -15.59
CA PHE A 126 -5.01 -5.32 -15.16
C PHE A 126 -5.17 -5.01 -13.68
N TYR A 127 -6.39 -4.79 -13.19
CA TYR A 127 -6.64 -4.49 -11.78
C TYR A 127 -6.35 -5.69 -10.88
N THR A 128 -6.72 -6.90 -11.29
CA THR A 128 -6.37 -8.11 -10.53
C THR A 128 -4.85 -8.28 -10.37
N LYS A 129 -4.07 -8.01 -11.44
CA LYS A 129 -2.61 -8.04 -11.38
C LYS A 129 -2.02 -6.98 -10.42
N LEU A 130 -2.70 -5.87 -10.19
CA LEU A 130 -2.30 -4.84 -9.24
C LEU A 130 -2.74 -5.13 -7.79
N GLY A 131 -3.33 -6.31 -7.54
CA GLY A 131 -3.77 -6.73 -6.21
C GLY A 131 -5.17 -6.24 -5.82
N TYR A 132 -5.94 -5.74 -6.78
CA TYR A 132 -7.36 -5.46 -6.56
C TYR A 132 -8.17 -6.74 -6.61
N THR A 133 -9.07 -6.92 -5.65
CA THR A 133 -10.00 -8.07 -5.57
C THR A 133 -11.38 -7.66 -6.03
N GLU A 134 -12.01 -8.50 -6.82
CA GLU A 134 -13.42 -8.34 -7.18
C GLU A 134 -14.31 -8.48 -5.94
N ILE A 135 -15.15 -7.49 -5.66
CA ILE A 135 -16.06 -7.47 -4.52
C ILE A 135 -17.53 -7.60 -4.95
N LYS A 136 -17.84 -7.25 -6.20
CA LYS A 136 -19.21 -7.27 -6.71
C LYS A 136 -19.23 -7.26 -8.24
N ARG A 137 -20.26 -7.86 -8.85
CA ARG A 137 -20.69 -7.65 -10.24
C ARG A 137 -22.13 -7.17 -10.26
N ASP A 138 -22.39 -6.09 -10.98
CA ASP A 138 -23.75 -5.55 -11.06
C ASP A 138 -23.87 -4.58 -12.24
N GLY A 139 -25.01 -4.61 -12.93
CA GLY A 139 -25.31 -3.65 -14.01
C GLY A 139 -24.32 -3.64 -15.18
N GLY A 140 -23.58 -4.74 -15.45
CA GLY A 140 -22.57 -4.81 -16.50
C GLY A 140 -21.20 -4.26 -16.07
N PHE A 141 -20.99 -4.10 -14.75
CA PHE A 141 -19.72 -3.66 -14.16
C PHE A 141 -19.18 -4.66 -13.15
N VAL A 142 -17.85 -4.72 -13.06
CA VAL A 142 -17.10 -5.39 -12.01
C VAL A 142 -16.55 -4.34 -11.07
N TYR A 143 -16.83 -4.48 -9.79
CA TYR A 143 -16.37 -3.60 -8.72
C TYR A 143 -15.18 -4.24 -8.02
N TYR A 144 -14.14 -3.46 -7.82
CA TYR A 144 -12.89 -3.91 -7.21
C TYR A 144 -12.54 -3.08 -5.99
N ALA A 145 -11.89 -3.73 -5.02
CA ALA A 145 -11.27 -3.05 -3.88
C ALA A 145 -9.84 -3.56 -3.64
N LYS A 146 -9.00 -2.68 -3.09
CA LYS A 146 -7.66 -3.00 -2.59
C LYS A 146 -7.47 -2.34 -1.24
N ARG A 147 -7.23 -3.15 -0.20
CA ARG A 147 -6.91 -2.64 1.15
C ARG A 147 -5.47 -2.16 1.22
N ASN A 148 -5.24 -1.08 1.93
CA ASN A 148 -3.90 -0.59 2.24
C ASN A 148 -3.40 -1.23 3.54
N LEU A 149 -2.97 -2.49 3.45
CA LEU A 149 -2.60 -3.29 4.61
C LEU A 149 -1.53 -2.63 5.48
N THR A 150 -0.55 -1.99 4.85
CA THR A 150 0.53 -1.28 5.54
C THR A 150 0.00 -0.12 6.38
N GLU A 151 -0.82 0.76 5.79
CA GLU A 151 -1.32 1.94 6.50
C GLU A 151 -2.33 1.58 7.58
N ASN A 152 -3.14 0.55 7.34
CA ASN A 152 -4.07 0.03 8.34
C ASN A 152 -3.30 -0.49 9.57
N MET A 153 -2.27 -1.31 9.36
CA MET A 153 -1.39 -1.86 10.39
C MET A 153 -0.72 -0.74 11.21
N ILE A 154 -0.08 0.22 10.54
CA ILE A 154 0.62 1.32 11.21
C ILE A 154 -0.35 2.17 12.03
N ARG A 155 -1.50 2.54 11.48
CA ARG A 155 -2.51 3.34 12.18
C ARG A 155 -3.07 2.61 13.41
N TRP A 156 -3.31 1.31 13.31
CA TRP A 156 -3.72 0.50 14.44
C TRP A 156 -2.65 0.50 15.54
N ALA A 157 -1.39 0.29 15.16
CA ALA A 157 -0.26 0.31 16.07
C ALA A 157 -0.07 1.67 16.75
N GLU A 158 -0.15 2.78 16.00
CA GLU A 158 -0.09 4.15 16.53
C GLU A 158 -1.23 4.43 17.54
N GLY A 159 -2.41 3.85 17.32
CA GLY A 159 -3.54 3.93 18.26
C GLY A 159 -3.28 3.23 19.60
N LYS A 160 -2.21 2.45 19.73
CA LYS A 160 -1.78 1.77 20.97
C LYS A 160 -0.60 2.46 21.67
N LEU A 161 -0.10 3.58 21.16
CA LEU A 161 1.03 4.30 21.77
C LEU A 161 0.80 4.56 23.26
N GLY A 162 1.82 4.27 24.08
CA GLY A 162 1.78 4.37 25.53
C GLY A 162 1.08 3.21 26.24
N SER A 163 0.49 2.24 25.53
CA SER A 163 -0.14 1.07 26.12
C SER A 163 0.93 0.09 26.63
N THR A 164 0.73 -0.42 27.85
CA THR A 164 1.56 -1.48 28.45
C THR A 164 1.00 -2.88 28.22
N ALA A 165 -0.14 -3.01 27.54
CA ALA A 165 -0.81 -4.30 27.32
C ALA A 165 0.05 -5.31 26.53
N TYR A 166 1.00 -4.80 25.73
CA TYR A 166 1.93 -5.61 24.93
C TYR A 166 3.36 -5.64 25.49
N ALA A 167 3.58 -5.19 26.75
CA ALA A 167 4.91 -5.23 27.36
C ALA A 167 5.44 -6.68 27.41
N GLY A 168 6.58 -6.95 26.77
CA GLY A 168 7.14 -8.30 26.60
C GLY A 168 6.49 -9.18 25.52
N TRP A 169 5.51 -8.66 24.77
CA TRP A 169 4.79 -9.38 23.71
C TRP A 169 4.95 -8.68 22.34
N CYS A 170 6.18 -8.36 21.98
CA CYS A 170 6.50 -7.59 20.78
C CYS A 170 6.05 -8.27 19.48
N LEU A 171 6.14 -9.60 19.38
CA LEU A 171 5.66 -10.34 18.20
C LEU A 171 4.13 -10.26 18.11
N ALA A 172 3.42 -10.60 19.18
CA ALA A 172 1.96 -10.51 19.22
C ALA A 172 1.46 -9.08 18.89
N PHE A 173 2.19 -8.04 19.31
CA PHE A 173 1.86 -6.65 18.98
C PHE A 173 1.87 -6.39 17.47
N ILE A 174 2.91 -6.82 16.74
CA ILE A 174 3.00 -6.56 15.29
C ILE A 174 2.07 -7.48 14.48
N GLU A 175 1.83 -8.70 14.95
CA GLU A 175 0.86 -9.62 14.38
C GLU A 175 -0.57 -9.07 14.54
N ASP A 176 -0.98 -8.74 15.76
CA ASP A 176 -2.28 -8.11 16.05
C ASP A 176 -2.46 -6.80 15.24
N ALA A 177 -1.40 -6.00 15.09
CA ALA A 177 -1.47 -4.79 14.30
C ALA A 177 -1.82 -5.09 12.83
N LEU A 178 -1.24 -6.13 12.25
CA LEU A 178 -1.54 -6.53 10.88
C LEU A 178 -2.89 -7.24 10.75
N GLU A 179 -3.17 -8.19 11.63
CA GLU A 179 -4.35 -9.05 11.59
C GLU A 179 -5.64 -8.28 11.88
N GLN A 180 -5.71 -7.61 13.04
CA GLN A 180 -6.93 -6.94 13.50
C GLN A 180 -7.29 -5.74 12.64
N SER A 181 -6.28 -5.05 12.05
CA SER A 181 -6.56 -3.89 11.19
C SER A 181 -7.01 -4.29 9.78
N ASN A 182 -6.75 -5.52 9.36
CA ASN A 182 -6.97 -5.95 7.98
C ASN A 182 -7.88 -7.19 7.84
N ASP A 183 -8.33 -7.76 8.97
CA ASP A 183 -9.17 -8.96 9.00
C ASP A 183 -8.51 -10.11 8.22
N ILE A 184 -7.26 -10.40 8.57
CA ILE A 184 -6.45 -11.49 8.03
C ILE A 184 -5.80 -12.26 9.19
N GLU A 185 -5.28 -13.44 8.92
CA GLU A 185 -4.49 -14.24 9.87
C GLU A 185 -3.10 -14.49 9.29
N ILE A 186 -2.08 -14.37 10.14
CA ILE A 186 -0.70 -14.75 9.84
C ILE A 186 -0.16 -15.64 10.97
N PHE A 187 0.89 -16.39 10.70
CA PHE A 187 1.64 -17.12 11.71
C PHE A 187 3.12 -16.78 11.60
N GLY A 188 3.64 -16.07 12.59
CA GLY A 188 5.03 -15.60 12.64
C GLY A 188 5.94 -16.39 13.59
N GLY A 189 5.50 -17.56 14.10
CA GLY A 189 6.23 -18.34 15.11
C GLY A 189 5.86 -17.95 16.54
N ASP A 190 6.52 -18.58 17.52
CA ASP A 190 6.21 -18.40 18.95
C ASP A 190 7.04 -17.26 19.58
N SER A 191 8.01 -16.70 18.87
CA SER A 191 8.87 -15.60 19.32
C SER A 191 9.40 -14.75 18.18
N ALA A 192 9.83 -13.52 18.48
CA ALA A 192 10.44 -12.64 17.48
C ALA A 192 11.72 -13.26 16.87
N LYS A 193 12.48 -14.05 17.64
CA LYS A 193 13.63 -14.82 17.16
C LYS A 193 13.22 -15.86 16.14
N GLU A 194 12.20 -16.65 16.43
CA GLU A 194 11.68 -17.68 15.52
C GLU A 194 11.11 -17.05 14.25
N SER A 195 10.34 -15.96 14.41
CA SER A 195 9.82 -15.19 13.28
C SER A 195 10.94 -14.72 12.36
N CYS A 196 12.03 -14.16 12.90
CA CYS A 196 13.19 -13.74 12.13
C CYS A 196 13.82 -14.92 11.35
N GLU A 197 13.97 -16.09 11.97
CA GLU A 197 14.51 -17.28 11.29
C GLU A 197 13.59 -17.79 10.18
N MET A 198 12.26 -17.73 10.36
CA MET A 198 11.28 -18.07 9.30
C MET A 198 11.42 -17.21 8.07
N TYR A 199 11.83 -15.96 8.21
CA TYR A 199 11.99 -14.98 7.11
C TYR A 199 13.46 -14.76 6.73
N LYS A 200 14.40 -15.56 7.20
CA LYS A 200 15.84 -15.38 7.02
C LYS A 200 16.26 -15.22 5.56
N ASP A 201 15.58 -15.91 4.64
CA ASP A 201 15.82 -15.86 3.20
C ASP A 201 15.54 -14.46 2.57
N ALA A 202 14.75 -13.64 3.26
CA ALA A 202 14.32 -12.32 2.82
C ALA A 202 14.79 -11.17 3.72
N LEU A 203 15.56 -11.49 4.76
CA LEU A 203 16.08 -10.50 5.70
C LEU A 203 17.04 -9.52 4.99
N ARG A 204 16.85 -8.23 5.21
CA ARG A 204 17.64 -7.15 4.58
C ARG A 204 18.18 -6.22 5.64
N GLY A 205 19.40 -5.73 5.44
CA GLY A 205 19.99 -4.70 6.27
C GLY A 205 19.64 -3.28 5.83
N GLY A 206 20.18 -2.28 6.55
CA GLY A 206 19.98 -0.86 6.27
C GLY A 206 18.66 -0.31 6.79
N VAL A 207 18.26 0.86 6.32
CA VAL A 207 17.03 1.55 6.78
C VAL A 207 15.79 0.74 6.39
N PRO A 208 14.93 0.37 7.35
CA PRO A 208 13.74 -0.42 7.07
C PRO A 208 12.72 0.35 6.23
N LYS A 209 12.11 -0.31 5.24
CA LYS A 209 11.02 0.27 4.45
C LYS A 209 9.73 0.37 5.28
N ARG A 210 8.87 1.32 4.93
CA ARG A 210 7.55 1.49 5.55
C ARG A 210 6.74 0.19 5.55
N GLY A 211 6.20 -0.19 6.71
CA GLY A 211 5.43 -1.41 6.92
C GLY A 211 6.25 -2.69 7.04
N ALA A 212 7.59 -2.61 6.92
CA ALA A 212 8.43 -3.78 7.13
C ALA A 212 8.43 -4.23 8.59
N PHE A 213 8.49 -5.53 8.82
CA PHE A 213 8.80 -6.09 10.13
C PHE A 213 10.31 -5.97 10.37
N VAL A 214 10.68 -5.44 11.51
CA VAL A 214 12.07 -5.16 11.92
C VAL A 214 12.44 -6.08 13.07
N PHE A 215 13.61 -6.71 13.01
CA PHE A 215 14.03 -7.75 13.94
C PHE A 215 15.35 -7.43 14.63
N TYR A 216 15.42 -7.84 15.87
CA TYR A 216 16.59 -7.70 16.74
C TYR A 216 16.83 -9.01 17.50
N ASP A 217 18.09 -9.41 17.71
CA ASP A 217 18.42 -10.32 18.78
C ASP A 217 18.22 -9.63 20.13
N CYS A 218 17.65 -10.32 21.10
CA CYS A 218 17.40 -9.77 22.42
C CYS A 218 17.36 -10.90 23.46
N MET A 219 18.30 -10.84 24.41
CA MET A 219 18.34 -11.77 25.52
C MET A 219 17.36 -11.34 26.60
N CYS A 220 16.44 -12.20 26.93
CA CYS A 220 15.43 -11.97 27.97
C CYS A 220 15.48 -13.08 29.02
N PRO A 221 14.89 -12.89 30.22
CA PRO A 221 14.84 -13.94 31.23
C PRO A 221 14.10 -15.18 30.73
N GLY A 222 14.67 -16.36 31.00
CA GLY A 222 14.06 -17.66 30.77
C GLY A 222 14.14 -18.51 32.06
N GLU A 223 13.47 -19.64 32.09
CA GLU A 223 13.41 -20.52 33.28
C GLU A 223 14.78 -20.99 33.75
N ASN A 224 15.72 -21.27 32.84
CA ASN A 224 17.05 -21.80 33.12
C ASN A 224 18.18 -20.79 32.82
N GLY A 225 17.90 -19.50 32.80
CA GLY A 225 18.83 -18.43 32.47
C GLY A 225 18.39 -17.60 31.26
N PRO A 226 19.22 -16.64 30.80
CA PRO A 226 18.87 -15.81 29.67
C PRO A 226 18.64 -16.62 28.38
N VAL A 227 17.58 -16.27 27.65
CA VAL A 227 17.19 -16.88 26.34
C VAL A 227 17.02 -15.77 25.31
N ASN A 228 17.48 -16.00 24.10
CA ASN A 228 17.23 -15.10 23.00
C ASN A 228 15.81 -15.31 22.46
N TRP A 229 14.86 -14.50 22.91
CA TRP A 229 13.50 -14.46 22.39
C TRP A 229 13.38 -13.50 21.21
N GLY A 230 14.43 -12.68 20.96
CA GLY A 230 14.42 -11.62 19.98
C GLY A 230 13.56 -10.44 20.39
N HIS A 231 13.56 -9.43 19.54
CA HIS A 231 12.64 -8.30 19.61
C HIS A 231 12.22 -7.89 18.20
N CYS A 232 11.04 -7.28 18.06
CA CYS A 232 10.56 -6.86 16.75
C CYS A 232 9.65 -5.63 16.84
N GLY A 233 9.44 -4.99 15.68
CA GLY A 233 8.57 -3.85 15.52
C GLY A 233 8.17 -3.64 14.05
N VAL A 234 7.38 -2.61 13.79
CA VAL A 234 6.94 -2.19 12.44
C VAL A 234 7.61 -0.88 12.06
N SER A 235 8.21 -0.83 10.89
CA SER A 235 8.85 0.38 10.36
C SER A 235 7.82 1.42 9.89
N LEU A 236 8.07 2.69 10.25
CA LEU A 236 7.32 3.85 9.73
C LEU A 236 7.89 4.37 8.40
N GLY A 237 9.02 3.82 7.91
CA GLY A 237 9.63 4.12 6.61
C GLY A 237 10.61 5.29 6.61
N ASP A 238 10.76 6.00 7.73
CA ASP A 238 11.63 7.16 7.91
C ASP A 238 12.76 6.92 8.91
N GLY A 239 13.10 5.64 9.15
CA GLY A 239 14.06 5.20 10.14
C GLY A 239 13.45 4.94 11.52
N ARG A 240 12.19 5.32 11.75
CA ARG A 240 11.49 5.04 13.02
C ARG A 240 10.76 3.70 12.97
N VAL A 241 10.69 3.07 14.13
CA VAL A 241 10.02 1.78 14.35
C VAL A 241 9.06 1.93 15.51
N ILE A 242 7.82 1.48 15.33
CA ILE A 242 6.85 1.32 16.40
C ILE A 242 6.94 -0.12 16.92
N HIS A 243 7.11 -0.28 18.22
CA HIS A 243 7.33 -1.57 18.86
C HIS A 243 6.81 -1.59 20.30
N ALA A 244 6.63 -2.78 20.86
CA ALA A 244 6.25 -2.97 22.26
C ALA A 244 7.49 -3.40 23.08
N TRP A 245 8.00 -2.50 23.91
CA TRP A 245 9.08 -2.76 24.87
C TRP A 245 8.50 -2.86 26.28
N ASP A 246 8.65 -1.85 27.09
CA ASP A 246 7.95 -1.63 28.37
C ASP A 246 6.52 -1.13 28.16
N MET A 247 6.35 -0.43 27.05
CA MET A 247 5.08 0.03 26.50
C MET A 247 5.19 0.07 24.97
N VAL A 248 4.09 0.31 24.28
CA VAL A 248 4.11 0.61 22.84
C VAL A 248 4.70 2.00 22.64
N ARG A 249 5.78 2.08 21.88
CA ARG A 249 6.58 3.30 21.69
C ARG A 249 7.17 3.38 20.27
N ILE A 250 7.66 4.55 19.91
CA ILE A 250 8.35 4.78 18.65
C ILE A 250 9.78 5.21 18.96
N ASP A 251 10.75 4.50 18.38
CA ASP A 251 12.17 4.82 18.48
C ASP A 251 12.83 4.76 17.08
N ASP A 252 13.98 5.41 16.91
CA ASP A 252 14.84 5.17 15.75
C ASP A 252 15.31 3.70 15.77
N TYR A 253 15.38 3.05 14.60
CA TYR A 253 15.67 1.62 14.49
C TYR A 253 17.03 1.21 15.07
N LEU A 254 18.03 2.11 15.06
CA LEU A 254 19.31 1.87 15.73
C LEU A 254 19.32 2.35 17.19
N ALA A 255 18.41 3.24 17.58
CA ALA A 255 18.29 3.64 18.97
C ALA A 255 17.70 2.53 19.86
N ILE A 256 16.97 1.60 19.28
CA ILE A 256 16.47 0.39 19.99
C ILE A 256 17.62 -0.43 20.55
N GLU A 257 18.81 -0.47 19.91
CA GLU A 257 20.00 -1.14 20.42
C GLU A 257 20.54 -0.54 21.73
N LYS A 258 20.09 0.66 22.13
CA LYS A 258 20.45 1.30 23.39
C LYS A 258 19.50 0.98 24.54
N LEU A 259 18.40 0.31 24.27
CA LEU A 259 17.48 -0.14 25.31
C LEU A 259 18.16 -1.25 26.12
N THR A 260 17.79 -1.36 27.38
CA THR A 260 18.36 -2.37 28.28
C THR A 260 17.28 -3.41 28.61
N ALA A 261 17.50 -4.65 28.25
CA ALA A 261 16.65 -5.77 28.61
C ALA A 261 16.73 -6.07 30.13
N LEU A 262 15.77 -6.85 30.65
CA LEU A 262 15.75 -7.25 32.05
C LEU A 262 16.97 -8.10 32.46
N THR A 263 17.68 -8.69 31.51
CA THR A 263 18.94 -9.39 31.68
C THR A 263 20.16 -8.48 31.83
N GLY A 264 20.01 -7.19 31.54
CA GLY A 264 21.08 -6.21 31.41
C GLY A 264 21.72 -6.13 30.03
N ASP A 265 21.33 -7.01 29.09
CA ASP A 265 21.81 -7.03 27.72
C ASP A 265 21.09 -5.96 26.87
N HIS A 266 21.59 -5.72 25.67
CA HIS A 266 21.02 -4.79 24.70
C HIS A 266 20.54 -5.51 23.45
N PRO A 267 19.45 -5.06 22.80
CA PRO A 267 19.06 -5.58 21.50
C PRO A 267 20.15 -5.35 20.44
N GLU A 268 20.28 -6.28 19.51
CA GLU A 268 21.17 -6.16 18.35
C GLU A 268 20.34 -6.21 17.06
N TYR A 269 20.48 -5.21 16.21
CA TYR A 269 19.73 -5.11 14.96
C TYR A 269 20.13 -6.19 13.96
N LEU A 270 19.17 -7.01 13.53
CA LEU A 270 19.37 -8.08 12.56
C LEU A 270 19.00 -7.66 11.14
N GLY A 271 17.98 -6.82 10.99
CA GLY A 271 17.45 -6.44 9.70
C GLY A 271 15.94 -6.29 9.67
N TRP A 272 15.41 -6.23 8.46
CA TRP A 272 13.98 -6.08 8.21
C TRP A 272 13.49 -6.96 7.08
N VAL A 273 12.20 -7.29 7.11
CA VAL A 273 11.50 -8.09 6.10
C VAL A 273 10.32 -7.32 5.57
N ALA A 274 10.19 -7.25 4.25
CA ALA A 274 9.09 -6.57 3.59
C ALA A 274 7.75 -7.26 3.87
N LEU A 275 6.67 -6.47 4.03
CA LEU A 275 5.34 -6.98 4.33
C LEU A 275 4.85 -8.03 3.31
N GLU A 276 5.20 -7.86 2.03
CA GLU A 276 4.83 -8.80 0.97
C GLU A 276 5.38 -10.22 1.25
N ARG A 277 6.56 -10.34 1.88
CA ARG A 277 7.12 -11.65 2.25
C ARG A 277 6.39 -12.25 3.44
N VAL A 278 5.98 -11.42 4.40
CA VAL A 278 5.18 -11.84 5.56
C VAL A 278 3.84 -12.39 5.10
N LEU A 279 3.16 -11.70 4.17
CA LEU A 279 1.86 -12.10 3.61
C LEU A 279 1.97 -13.35 2.72
N ASN A 280 3.09 -13.57 2.04
CA ASN A 280 3.36 -14.73 1.19
C ASN A 280 4.04 -15.85 1.97
N GLN A 281 3.49 -16.24 3.12
CA GLN A 281 3.97 -17.37 3.89
C GLN A 281 3.91 -18.65 3.05
N LYS A 282 5.07 -19.26 2.77
CA LYS A 282 5.07 -20.66 2.31
C LYS A 282 4.75 -21.51 3.53
N PRO A 283 3.77 -22.42 3.47
CA PRO A 283 3.61 -23.39 4.54
C PRO A 283 4.95 -24.10 4.73
N SER A 284 5.40 -24.22 5.97
CA SER A 284 6.54 -25.04 6.32
C SER A 284 6.22 -26.47 5.86
N VAL A 285 7.03 -27.00 4.94
CA VAL A 285 6.95 -28.38 4.46
C VAL A 285 7.53 -29.30 5.53
#